data_642419c7cd8168599bd4df31d8d61719
#
_entry.id   642419c7cd8168599bd4df31d8d61719
#
_cell.length_a   1.000
_cell.length_b   1.000
_cell.length_c   1.000
_cell.angle_alpha   90.00
_cell.angle_beta   90.00
_cell.angle_gamma   90.00
#
_symmetry.space_group_name_H-M   'P 1'
#
loop_
_entity.id
_entity.type
_entity.pdbx_description
1 polymer ?
#
loop_
_entity_poly.entity_id
_entity_poly.type
_entity_poly.pdbx_seq_one_letter_code
_entity_poly.pdbx_strand_id
1 'polypeptide(L)'
;MMNKTYEKGIYIHIPFCVHKCIYCDFLSAPAGDAVKYAYTKALINEIRKTADGQVKDKITSIFFGGGTPSVLPDGCIADILSAVRECFNISDDAEITMECNPGTVNESRLSEYRKAGVNRLSFGLQSADNNELKMLGRIHTFEQFMESFRLARAAGFNNINVDLMSAIPGQIGRASCRERV
;
A
#
# COMPACT_ATOMS: atom_id res chain seq x y z
N MET A 1 23.72 16.06 -28.30
CA MET A 1 23.71 15.19 -27.10
C MET A 1 22.31 14.59 -26.97
N MET A 2 22.16 13.27 -27.14
CA MET A 2 20.87 12.60 -26.91
C MET A 2 20.52 12.71 -25.40
N ASN A 3 19.45 13.43 -25.07
CA ASN A 3 18.91 13.44 -23.71
C ASN A 3 18.46 12.00 -23.37
N LYS A 4 19.24 11.31 -22.58
CA LYS A 4 18.91 9.99 -22.06
C LYS A 4 17.78 10.21 -21.02
N THR A 5 16.54 9.92 -21.37
CA THR A 5 15.44 9.84 -20.40
C THR A 5 15.62 8.56 -19.59
N TYR A 6 15.74 8.69 -18.29
CA TYR A 6 15.78 7.54 -17.37
C TYR A 6 14.36 7.21 -16.91
N GLU A 7 14.09 5.92 -16.80
CA GLU A 7 12.90 5.44 -16.10
C GLU A 7 13.12 5.53 -14.60
N LYS A 8 12.16 6.12 -13.89
CA LYS A 8 12.21 6.31 -12.44
C LYS A 8 10.96 5.80 -11.75
N GLY A 9 11.08 5.46 -10.49
CA GLY A 9 9.95 5.15 -9.60
C GLY A 9 9.80 6.22 -8.52
N ILE A 10 8.58 6.39 -8.03
CA ILE A 10 8.26 7.22 -6.86
C ILE A 10 7.86 6.30 -5.71
N TYR A 11 8.54 6.42 -4.57
CA TYR A 11 8.12 5.80 -3.32
C TYR A 11 7.47 6.85 -2.42
N ILE A 12 6.25 6.55 -1.96
CA ILE A 12 5.47 7.41 -1.08
C ILE A 12 5.33 6.70 0.27
N HIS A 13 5.95 7.26 1.30
CA HIS A 13 5.92 6.69 2.64
C HIS A 13 4.69 7.16 3.41
N ILE A 14 3.90 6.23 3.95
CA ILE A 14 2.74 6.51 4.81
C ILE A 14 3.04 5.94 6.21
N PRO A 15 3.43 6.77 7.19
CA PRO A 15 3.93 6.31 8.49
C PRO A 15 2.81 5.98 9.49
N PHE A 16 1.68 5.47 9.04
CA PHE A 16 0.54 5.20 9.91
C PHE A 16 0.12 3.74 9.88
N CYS A 17 -0.17 3.18 11.06
CA CYS A 17 -0.79 1.88 11.26
C CYS A 17 -1.94 2.00 12.25
N VAL A 18 -2.91 1.08 12.21
CA VAL A 18 -3.90 0.94 13.28
C VAL A 18 -3.22 0.45 14.56
N HIS A 19 -2.33 -0.53 14.42
CA HIS A 19 -1.54 -1.14 15.48
C HIS A 19 -0.17 -1.53 14.95
N LYS A 20 0.88 -1.39 15.77
CA LYS A 20 2.23 -1.83 15.40
C LYS A 20 2.42 -3.30 15.74
N CYS A 21 2.69 -4.12 14.74
CA CYS A 21 2.97 -5.55 14.91
C CYS A 21 4.30 -5.76 15.63
N ILE A 22 4.42 -6.82 16.43
CA ILE A 22 5.59 -7.06 17.30
C ILE A 22 6.90 -7.32 16.54
N TYR A 23 6.81 -7.76 15.29
CA TYR A 23 7.97 -8.04 14.42
C TYR A 23 8.36 -6.85 13.52
N CYS A 24 7.51 -5.80 13.47
CA CYS A 24 7.65 -4.75 12.48
C CYS A 24 8.56 -3.62 13.00
N ASP A 25 9.65 -3.38 12.26
CA ASP A 25 10.60 -2.31 12.56
C ASP A 25 10.46 -1.08 11.65
N PHE A 26 9.48 -1.09 10.76
CA PHE A 26 9.20 0.06 9.90
C PHE A 26 8.79 1.28 10.72
N LEU A 27 9.19 2.46 10.23
CA LEU A 27 8.84 3.73 10.85
C LEU A 27 7.33 4.00 10.67
N SER A 28 6.55 3.62 11.69
CA SER A 28 5.10 3.79 11.70
C SER A 28 4.55 3.86 13.12
N ALA A 29 3.44 4.59 13.27
CA ALA A 29 2.72 4.72 14.54
C ALA A 29 1.22 4.91 14.31
N PRO A 30 0.36 4.58 15.30
CA PRO A 30 -1.03 4.98 15.28
C PRO A 30 -1.18 6.50 15.32
N ALA A 31 -2.17 7.02 14.58
CA ALA A 31 -2.50 8.45 14.59
C ALA A 31 -3.99 8.66 14.34
N GLY A 32 -4.53 9.75 14.87
CA GLY A 32 -5.89 10.21 14.56
C GLY A 32 -5.99 10.86 13.17
N ASP A 33 -7.19 10.96 12.65
CA ASP A 33 -7.42 11.43 11.28
C ASP A 33 -6.96 12.88 11.04
N ALA A 34 -7.04 13.76 12.03
CA ALA A 34 -6.50 15.12 11.93
C ALA A 34 -5.01 15.14 11.60
N VAL A 35 -4.22 14.25 12.22
CA VAL A 35 -2.78 14.10 11.96
C VAL A 35 -2.55 13.53 10.56
N LYS A 36 -3.32 12.52 10.14
CA LYS A 36 -3.23 11.93 8.81
C LYS A 36 -3.54 12.94 7.71
N TYR A 37 -4.58 13.77 7.89
CA TYR A 37 -4.89 14.87 6.96
C TYR A 37 -3.79 15.92 6.91
N ALA A 38 -3.24 16.31 8.05
CA ALA A 38 -2.13 17.26 8.10
C ALA A 38 -0.89 16.70 7.39
N TYR A 39 -0.57 15.43 7.60
CA TYR A 39 0.49 14.72 6.90
C TYR A 39 0.26 14.68 5.39
N THR A 40 -0.94 14.33 4.94
CA THR A 40 -1.30 14.31 3.51
C THR A 40 -1.07 15.67 2.86
N LYS A 41 -1.46 16.76 3.52
CA LYS A 41 -1.20 18.12 3.02
C LYS A 41 0.29 18.45 2.95
N ALA A 42 1.06 18.06 3.97
CA ALA A 42 2.51 18.27 3.99
C ALA A 42 3.19 17.48 2.87
N LEU A 43 2.80 16.22 2.67
CA LEU A 43 3.30 15.36 1.61
C LEU A 43 3.00 15.91 0.21
N ILE A 44 1.79 16.42 -0.03
CA ILE A 44 1.42 17.07 -1.29
C ILE A 44 2.30 18.30 -1.54
N ASN A 45 2.58 19.09 -0.51
CA ASN A 45 3.49 20.25 -0.63
C ASN A 45 4.93 19.80 -0.92
N GLU A 46 5.39 18.71 -0.32
CA GLU A 46 6.71 18.11 -0.60
C GLU A 46 6.80 17.62 -2.06
N ILE A 47 5.78 16.91 -2.56
CA ILE A 47 5.68 16.46 -3.95
C ILE A 47 5.84 17.64 -4.91
N ARG A 48 5.10 18.74 -4.68
CA ARG A 48 5.16 19.94 -5.51
C ARG A 48 6.54 20.62 -5.49
N LYS A 49 7.18 20.69 -4.31
CA LYS A 49 8.54 21.27 -4.17
C LYS A 49 9.60 20.40 -4.82
N THR A 50 9.50 19.08 -4.72
CA THR A 50 10.46 18.14 -5.29
C THR A 50 10.42 18.14 -6.81
N ALA A 51 9.27 18.45 -7.41
CA ALA A 51 9.10 18.50 -8.85
C ALA A 51 9.82 19.68 -9.53
N ASP A 52 10.17 20.74 -8.79
CA ASP A 52 10.90 21.88 -9.31
C ASP A 52 12.26 21.45 -9.88
N GLY A 53 12.31 21.25 -11.21
CA GLY A 53 13.50 20.87 -11.98
C GLY A 53 13.59 19.42 -12.44
N GLN A 54 12.67 18.53 -12.09
CA GLN A 54 12.73 17.09 -12.44
C GLN A 54 11.71 16.62 -13.51
N VAL A 55 11.00 17.51 -14.16
CA VAL A 55 9.84 17.24 -15.04
C VAL A 55 10.14 16.38 -16.30
N LYS A 56 11.40 15.99 -16.55
CA LYS A 56 11.76 15.31 -17.81
C LYS A 56 11.80 13.79 -17.75
N ASP A 57 11.97 13.20 -16.57
CA ASP A 57 12.10 11.76 -16.46
C ASP A 57 10.73 11.09 -16.45
N LYS A 58 10.62 9.95 -17.15
CA LYS A 58 9.41 9.15 -17.22
C LYS A 58 9.26 8.32 -15.94
N ILE A 59 8.16 8.49 -15.23
CA ILE A 59 7.83 7.68 -14.05
C ILE A 59 7.08 6.43 -14.50
N THR A 60 7.65 5.26 -14.26
CA THR A 60 7.09 3.96 -14.65
C THR A 60 6.49 3.20 -13.47
N SER A 61 6.75 3.63 -12.23
CA SER A 61 6.15 3.02 -11.04
C SER A 61 5.93 4.02 -9.92
N ILE A 62 4.85 3.82 -9.16
CA ILE A 62 4.54 4.53 -7.91
C ILE A 62 4.22 3.49 -6.86
N PHE A 63 4.84 3.60 -5.68
CA PHE A 63 4.64 2.65 -4.59
C PHE A 63 4.25 3.39 -3.31
N PHE A 64 3.06 3.13 -2.81
CA PHE A 64 2.62 3.56 -1.49
C PHE A 64 2.93 2.47 -0.47
N GLY A 65 3.84 2.75 0.45
CA GLY A 65 4.28 1.80 1.45
C GLY A 65 4.61 2.44 2.80
N GLY A 66 5.26 1.67 3.66
CA GLY A 66 5.74 2.10 4.97
C GLY A 66 5.00 1.49 6.14
N GLY A 67 3.97 2.15 6.66
CA GLY A 67 3.06 1.58 7.65
C GLY A 67 1.92 0.83 6.97
N THR A 68 0.80 1.48 6.82
CA THR A 68 -0.40 0.92 6.16
C THR A 68 -1.10 2.05 5.39
N PRO A 69 -0.81 2.26 4.11
CA PRO A 69 -1.43 3.33 3.32
C PRO A 69 -2.96 3.30 3.34
N SER A 70 -3.56 2.12 3.41
CA SER A 70 -5.02 1.94 3.47
C SER A 70 -5.68 2.41 4.77
N VAL A 71 -4.95 2.93 5.76
CA VAL A 71 -5.55 3.58 6.95
C VAL A 71 -5.69 5.10 6.81
N LEU A 72 -5.22 5.68 5.70
CA LEU A 72 -5.49 7.08 5.42
C LEU A 72 -7.00 7.32 5.28
N PRO A 73 -7.50 8.50 5.67
CA PRO A 73 -8.90 8.87 5.42
C PRO A 73 -9.23 8.88 3.93
N ASP A 74 -10.51 8.74 3.62
CA ASP A 74 -11.05 8.78 2.26
C ASP A 74 -10.63 10.08 1.54
N GLY A 75 -10.33 9.99 0.26
CA GLY A 75 -9.85 11.09 -0.58
C GLY A 75 -8.33 11.30 -0.54
N CYS A 76 -7.63 10.95 0.55
CA CYS A 76 -6.21 11.26 0.70
C CYS A 76 -5.33 10.61 -0.38
N ILE A 77 -5.58 9.36 -0.75
CA ILE A 77 -4.82 8.66 -1.80
C ILE A 77 -5.06 9.31 -3.16
N ALA A 78 -6.30 9.68 -3.45
CA ALA A 78 -6.65 10.36 -4.69
C ALA A 78 -5.98 11.74 -4.78
N ASP A 79 -5.98 12.53 -3.70
CA ASP A 79 -5.35 13.85 -3.64
C ASP A 79 -3.84 13.76 -3.85
N ILE A 80 -3.17 12.79 -3.21
CA ILE A 80 -1.73 12.54 -3.39
C ILE A 80 -1.43 12.18 -4.85
N LEU A 81 -2.18 11.24 -5.44
CA LEU A 81 -1.99 10.84 -6.84
C LEU A 81 -2.27 11.98 -7.82
N SER A 82 -3.25 12.84 -7.53
CA SER A 82 -3.50 14.04 -8.33
C SER A 82 -2.28 14.95 -8.33
N ALA A 83 -1.72 15.25 -7.14
CA ALA A 83 -0.52 16.07 -7.03
C ALA A 83 0.69 15.46 -7.75
N VAL A 84 0.86 14.13 -7.67
CA VAL A 84 1.93 13.43 -8.40
C VAL A 84 1.76 13.61 -9.91
N ARG A 85 0.54 13.44 -10.45
CA ARG A 85 0.27 13.61 -11.89
C ARG A 85 0.41 15.05 -12.36
N GLU A 86 0.09 16.05 -11.51
CA GLU A 86 0.32 17.46 -11.80
C GLU A 86 1.81 17.78 -11.94
N CYS A 87 2.68 17.08 -11.20
CA CYS A 87 4.08 17.42 -11.01
C CYS A 87 5.05 16.58 -11.84
N PHE A 88 4.68 15.35 -12.23
CA PHE A 88 5.58 14.38 -12.86
C PHE A 88 5.01 13.81 -14.15
N ASN A 89 5.90 13.41 -15.06
CA ASN A 89 5.54 12.73 -16.30
C ASN A 89 5.31 11.23 -16.02
N ILE A 90 4.06 10.88 -15.67
CA ILE A 90 3.69 9.49 -15.36
C ILE A 90 3.40 8.75 -16.67
N SER A 91 3.98 7.55 -16.82
CA SER A 91 3.67 6.67 -17.95
C SER A 91 2.22 6.19 -17.90
N ASP A 92 1.56 6.06 -19.06
CA ASP A 92 0.19 5.54 -19.15
C ASP A 92 0.08 4.09 -18.64
N ASP A 93 1.18 3.32 -18.74
CA ASP A 93 1.33 1.95 -18.28
C ASP A 93 2.01 1.82 -16.90
N ALA A 94 2.18 2.93 -16.17
CA ALA A 94 2.84 2.93 -14.86
C ALA A 94 2.16 1.96 -13.88
N GLU A 95 2.96 1.16 -13.18
CA GLU A 95 2.47 0.38 -12.05
C GLU A 95 2.28 1.30 -10.83
N ILE A 96 1.05 1.37 -10.32
CA ILE A 96 0.73 2.12 -9.09
C ILE A 96 0.30 1.12 -8.04
N THR A 97 1.24 0.80 -7.14
CA THR A 97 1.08 -0.17 -6.07
C THR A 97 0.72 0.50 -4.76
N MET A 98 -0.18 -0.13 -4.01
CA MET A 98 -0.51 0.30 -2.64
C MET A 98 -0.54 -0.89 -1.68
N GLU A 99 0.16 -0.74 -0.55
CA GLU A 99 0.09 -1.68 0.57
C GLU A 99 -1.22 -1.53 1.34
N CYS A 100 -1.84 -2.66 1.64
CA CYS A 100 -3.08 -2.75 2.39
C CYS A 100 -2.97 -3.79 3.50
N ASN A 101 -3.58 -3.50 4.65
CA ASN A 101 -3.82 -4.54 5.65
C ASN A 101 -5.25 -5.08 5.51
N PRO A 102 -5.45 -6.41 5.67
CA PRO A 102 -6.77 -6.98 5.74
C PRO A 102 -7.65 -6.28 6.80
N GLY A 103 -8.93 -6.06 6.50
CA GLY A 103 -9.86 -5.36 7.38
C GLY A 103 -9.76 -3.83 7.37
N THR A 104 -8.79 -3.23 6.64
CA THR A 104 -8.68 -1.76 6.51
C THR A 104 -9.31 -1.23 5.21
N VAL A 105 -9.79 -2.11 4.34
CA VAL A 105 -10.42 -1.78 3.07
C VAL A 105 -11.86 -2.25 3.03
N ASN A 106 -12.68 -1.51 2.28
CA ASN A 106 -14.07 -1.86 1.96
C ASN A 106 -14.34 -1.56 0.47
N GLU A 107 -15.52 -1.87 -0.01
CA GLU A 107 -15.90 -1.69 -1.41
C GLU A 107 -15.75 -0.25 -1.90
N SER A 108 -16.19 0.73 -1.09
CA SER A 108 -16.12 2.16 -1.42
C SER A 108 -14.66 2.61 -1.60
N ARG A 109 -13.79 2.29 -0.63
CA ARG A 109 -12.37 2.62 -0.66
C ARG A 109 -11.63 1.96 -1.83
N LEU A 110 -11.89 0.68 -2.07
CA LEU A 110 -11.27 -0.03 -3.19
C LEU A 110 -11.71 0.57 -4.54
N SER A 111 -12.98 0.95 -4.67
CA SER A 111 -13.47 1.68 -5.85
C SER A 111 -12.79 3.05 -6.01
N GLU A 112 -12.61 3.79 -4.92
CA GLU A 112 -11.87 5.06 -4.90
C GLU A 112 -10.43 4.88 -5.36
N TYR A 113 -9.69 3.92 -4.78
CA TYR A 113 -8.31 3.64 -5.15
C TYR A 113 -8.18 3.27 -6.62
N ARG A 114 -9.10 2.43 -7.12
CA ARG A 114 -9.13 2.03 -8.53
C ARG A 114 -9.36 3.23 -9.45
N LYS A 115 -10.30 4.11 -9.10
CA LYS A 115 -10.59 5.36 -9.84
C LYS A 115 -9.43 6.34 -9.79
N ALA A 116 -8.74 6.43 -8.66
CA ALA A 116 -7.53 7.24 -8.50
C ALA A 116 -6.35 6.71 -9.35
N GLY A 117 -6.44 5.46 -9.84
CA GLY A 117 -5.46 4.86 -10.75
C GLY A 117 -4.53 3.85 -10.09
N VAL A 118 -4.75 3.48 -8.81
CA VAL A 118 -4.07 2.32 -8.22
C VAL A 118 -4.43 1.09 -9.05
N ASN A 119 -3.43 0.33 -9.51
CA ASN A 119 -3.64 -0.83 -10.37
C ASN A 119 -3.05 -2.13 -9.80
N ARG A 120 -2.31 -2.04 -8.68
CA ARG A 120 -1.79 -3.19 -7.94
C ARG A 120 -2.00 -3.00 -6.44
N LEU A 121 -2.42 -4.07 -5.74
CA LEU A 121 -2.50 -4.09 -4.27
C LEU A 121 -1.52 -5.10 -3.70
N SER A 122 -0.92 -4.80 -2.52
CA SER A 122 -0.14 -5.74 -1.73
C SER A 122 -0.80 -5.92 -0.37
N PHE A 123 -1.28 -7.12 -0.07
CA PHE A 123 -1.91 -7.43 1.21
C PHE A 123 -0.93 -8.11 2.17
N GLY A 124 -0.71 -7.50 3.32
CA GLY A 124 0.07 -8.10 4.41
C GLY A 124 -0.74 -9.18 5.15
N LEU A 125 -0.86 -10.39 4.59
CA LEU A 125 -1.52 -11.52 5.25
C LEU A 125 -0.64 -12.11 6.35
N GLN A 126 0.62 -12.39 6.05
CA GLN A 126 1.68 -12.97 6.88
C GLN A 126 1.50 -14.46 7.19
N SER A 127 0.31 -14.93 7.57
CA SER A 127 0.00 -16.35 7.76
C SER A 127 -1.48 -16.66 7.50
N ALA A 128 -1.76 -17.87 7.06
CA ALA A 128 -3.13 -18.40 6.95
C ALA A 128 -3.62 -19.05 8.26
N ASP A 129 -2.81 -19.08 9.31
CA ASP A 129 -3.17 -19.59 10.64
C ASP A 129 -3.44 -18.44 11.63
N ASN A 130 -4.66 -18.39 12.18
CA ASN A 130 -5.06 -17.32 13.09
C ASN A 130 -4.25 -17.29 14.41
N ASN A 131 -3.66 -18.41 14.84
CA ASN A 131 -2.81 -18.41 16.03
C ASN A 131 -1.44 -17.80 15.71
N GLU A 132 -0.90 -18.07 14.52
CA GLU A 132 0.33 -17.42 14.06
C GLU A 132 0.12 -15.91 13.87
N LEU A 133 -1.02 -15.50 13.30
CA LEU A 133 -1.37 -14.08 13.20
C LEU A 133 -1.42 -13.40 14.57
N LYS A 134 -2.02 -14.04 15.58
CA LYS A 134 -2.03 -13.52 16.96
C LYS A 134 -0.62 -13.41 17.55
N MET A 135 0.22 -14.43 17.35
CA MET A 135 1.62 -14.41 17.80
C MET A 135 2.42 -13.27 17.15
N LEU A 136 2.14 -12.92 15.92
CA LEU A 136 2.74 -11.79 15.20
C LEU A 136 2.18 -10.43 15.63
N GLY A 137 1.16 -10.40 16.49
CA GLY A 137 0.47 -9.16 16.85
C GLY A 137 -0.42 -8.60 15.74
N ARG A 138 -0.86 -9.45 14.81
CA ARG A 138 -1.82 -9.03 13.76
C ARG A 138 -3.22 -8.90 14.35
N ILE A 139 -3.93 -7.86 13.93
CA ILE A 139 -5.30 -7.57 14.40
C ILE A 139 -6.39 -8.17 13.50
N HIS A 140 -6.00 -8.71 12.34
CA HIS A 140 -6.93 -9.35 11.40
C HIS A 140 -6.86 -10.87 11.51
N THR A 141 -7.88 -11.54 10.96
CA THR A 141 -7.94 -12.98 10.79
C THR A 141 -7.80 -13.37 9.31
N PHE A 142 -7.55 -14.66 9.05
CA PHE A 142 -7.52 -15.21 7.69
C PHE A 142 -8.85 -14.96 6.94
N GLU A 143 -9.98 -15.08 7.63
CA GLU A 143 -11.32 -14.85 7.05
C GLU A 143 -11.50 -13.39 6.62
N GLN A 144 -11.01 -12.44 7.42
CA GLN A 144 -11.01 -11.01 7.06
C GLN A 144 -10.09 -10.71 5.87
N PHE A 145 -8.98 -11.43 5.75
CA PHE A 145 -8.15 -11.35 4.55
C PHE A 145 -8.91 -11.86 3.32
N MET A 146 -9.54 -13.03 3.40
CA MET A 146 -10.31 -13.61 2.28
C MET A 146 -11.43 -12.66 1.83
N GLU A 147 -12.12 -12.00 2.77
CA GLU A 147 -13.13 -11.01 2.43
C GLU A 147 -12.51 -9.77 1.75
N SER A 148 -11.41 -9.22 2.30
CA SER A 148 -10.70 -8.09 1.69
C SER A 148 -10.19 -8.41 0.28
N PHE A 149 -9.67 -9.63 0.08
CA PHE A 149 -9.23 -10.12 -1.23
C PHE A 149 -10.39 -10.23 -2.23
N ARG A 150 -11.53 -10.81 -1.79
CA ARG A 150 -12.73 -10.92 -2.61
C ARG A 150 -13.27 -9.56 -3.03
N LEU A 151 -13.33 -8.60 -2.11
CA LEU A 151 -13.73 -7.22 -2.38
C LEU A 151 -12.78 -6.54 -3.38
N ALA A 152 -11.47 -6.76 -3.24
CA ALA A 152 -10.48 -6.22 -4.18
C ALA A 152 -10.67 -6.78 -5.60
N ARG A 153 -10.93 -8.09 -5.74
CA ARG A 153 -11.25 -8.70 -7.04
C ARG A 153 -12.54 -8.14 -7.63
N ALA A 154 -13.59 -7.97 -6.81
CA ALA A 154 -14.85 -7.38 -7.25
C ALA A 154 -14.70 -5.91 -7.70
N ALA A 155 -13.80 -5.15 -7.07
CA ALA A 155 -13.46 -3.79 -7.47
C ALA A 155 -12.57 -3.71 -8.73
N GLY A 156 -12.21 -4.86 -9.35
CA GLY A 156 -11.46 -4.93 -10.61
C GLY A 156 -9.93 -4.93 -10.45
N PHE A 157 -9.40 -5.23 -9.26
CA PHE A 157 -7.96 -5.44 -9.09
C PHE A 157 -7.57 -6.84 -9.55
N ASN A 158 -6.87 -6.93 -10.68
CA ASN A 158 -6.36 -8.19 -11.24
C ASN A 158 -4.92 -8.48 -10.81
N ASN A 159 -4.16 -7.46 -10.40
CA ASN A 159 -2.79 -7.60 -9.89
C ASN A 159 -2.80 -7.42 -8.37
N ILE A 160 -2.73 -8.53 -7.65
CA ILE A 160 -2.74 -8.56 -6.17
C ILE A 160 -1.57 -9.42 -5.71
N ASN A 161 -0.71 -8.81 -4.90
CA ASN A 161 0.34 -9.49 -4.15
C ASN A 161 -0.15 -9.83 -2.73
N VAL A 162 0.36 -10.91 -2.17
CA VAL A 162 0.08 -11.32 -0.79
C VAL A 162 1.41 -11.61 -0.11
N ASP A 163 1.70 -10.87 0.96
CA ASP A 163 2.92 -11.04 1.72
C ASP A 163 2.72 -12.15 2.77
N LEU A 164 3.65 -13.09 2.81
CA LEU A 164 3.68 -14.20 3.73
C LEU A 164 5.01 -14.21 4.48
N MET A 165 4.95 -14.58 5.76
CA MET A 165 6.14 -14.80 6.58
C MET A 165 6.44 -16.29 6.70
N SER A 166 7.71 -16.63 6.57
CA SER A 166 8.22 -17.98 6.84
C SER A 166 8.99 -18.02 8.16
N ALA A 167 9.14 -19.20 8.72
CA ALA A 167 9.90 -19.43 9.95
C ALA A 167 9.35 -18.70 11.19
N ILE A 168 8.03 -18.54 11.28
CA ILE A 168 7.37 -18.04 12.48
C ILE A 168 7.63 -19.05 13.63
N PRO A 169 7.98 -18.60 14.85
CA PRO A 169 8.23 -19.50 15.97
C PRO A 169 7.09 -20.52 16.16
N GLY A 170 7.42 -21.79 16.23
CA GLY A 170 6.43 -22.88 16.32
C GLY A 170 5.80 -23.31 14.98
N GLN A 171 6.11 -22.64 13.88
CA GLN A 171 5.66 -23.02 12.54
C GLN A 171 6.47 -24.23 12.06
N ILE A 172 5.85 -25.41 12.01
CA ILE A 172 6.47 -26.62 11.49
C ILE A 172 5.64 -27.13 10.30
N GLY A 173 6.15 -26.96 9.08
CA GLY A 173 5.67 -27.64 7.86
C GLY A 173 4.26 -27.30 7.36
N ARG A 174 3.49 -26.46 8.03
CA ARG A 174 2.08 -26.17 7.67
C ARG A 174 1.90 -25.01 6.70
N ALA A 175 2.75 -23.99 6.74
CA ALA A 175 2.61 -22.83 5.88
C ALA A 175 2.86 -23.18 4.41
N SER A 176 3.94 -23.93 4.13
CA SER A 176 4.29 -24.33 2.76
C SER A 176 3.29 -25.29 2.10
N CYS A 177 2.47 -26.01 2.88
CA CYS A 177 1.42 -26.89 2.34
C CYS A 177 0.12 -26.18 1.96
N ARG A 178 -0.19 -25.02 2.58
CA ARG A 178 -1.37 -24.22 2.24
C ARG A 178 -1.12 -23.22 1.11
N GLU A 179 0.14 -22.92 0.81
CA GLU A 179 0.56 -22.01 -0.27
C GLU A 179 0.40 -22.62 -1.69
N ARG A 180 0.01 -23.89 -1.80
CA ARG A 180 -0.12 -24.60 -3.10
C ARG A 180 -1.56 -24.66 -3.62
N VAL A 181 -2.40 -23.74 -3.23
CA VAL A 181 -3.77 -23.66 -3.78
C VAL A 181 -3.88 -22.54 -4.78
#